data_b7112d76e19e8e06cb2c3b78da0a4876
#
_entry.id   b7112d76e19e8e06cb2c3b78da0a4876
#
_cell.length_a   1.000
_cell.length_b   1.000
_cell.length_c   1.000
_cell.angle_alpha   90.00
_cell.angle_beta   90.00
_cell.angle_gamma   90.00
#
_symmetry.space_group_name_H-M   'P 1'
#
loop_
_entity.id
_entity.type
_entity.pdbx_description
1 polymer ?
#
loop_
_entity_poly.entity_id
_entity_poly.type
_entity_poly.pdbx_seq_one_letter_code
_entity_poly.pdbx_strand_id
1 'polypeptide(L)' 'MTSRSKRLIKLLERLIKQDHLYTDDKIREMKVQLRELKEQLAEIEKKTSKGFGE' A
#
# COMPACT_ATOMS: atom_id res chain seq x y z
N MET A 1 -2.80 -4.94 12.83
CA MET A 1 -1.75 -4.35 12.37
C MET A 1 -1.56 -4.44 10.91
N THR A 2 -1.13 -5.53 10.35
CA THR A 2 -0.91 -5.63 8.92
C THR A 2 -2.20 -5.58 8.13
N SER A 3 -3.31 -6.00 8.72
CA SER A 3 -4.57 -5.99 7.98
C SER A 3 -5.03 -4.57 7.66
N ARG A 4 -4.73 -3.62 8.53
CA ARG A 4 -5.08 -2.24 8.26
C ARG A 4 -4.26 -1.70 7.07
N SER A 5 -2.98 -2.01 7.05
CA SER A 5 -2.13 -1.59 5.94
C SER A 5 -2.58 -2.21 4.63
N LYS A 6 -2.96 -3.47 4.67
CA LYS A 6 -3.45 -4.14 3.46
C LYS A 6 -4.73 -3.49 2.94
N ARG A 7 -5.61 -3.10 3.85
CA ARG A 7 -6.83 -2.42 3.45
C ARG A 7 -6.52 -1.07 2.79
N LEU A 8 -5.58 -0.32 3.37
CA LEU A 8 -5.19 0.95 2.79
C LEU A 8 -4.60 0.76 1.41
N ILE A 9 -3.78 -0.26 1.25
CA ILE A 9 -3.17 -0.54 -0.05
C ILE A 9 -4.24 -0.83 -1.08
N LYS A 10 -5.21 -1.66 -0.73
CA LYS A 10 -6.30 -1.98 -1.65
C LYS A 10 -7.11 -0.73 -2.00
N LEU A 11 -7.38 0.09 -1.01
CA LEU A 11 -8.13 1.32 -1.24
C LEU A 11 -7.38 2.24 -2.19
N LEU A 12 -6.09 2.42 -1.97
CA LEU A 12 -5.29 3.27 -2.83
C LEU A 12 -5.22 2.73 -4.25
N GLU A 13 -5.10 1.42 -4.37
CA GLU A 13 -5.09 0.80 -5.70
C GLU A 13 -6.40 1.05 -6.44
N ARG A 14 -7.51 0.97 -5.73
CA ARG A 14 -8.80 1.26 -6.34
C ARG A 14 -8.89 2.71 -6.80
N LEU A 15 -8.43 3.63 -5.95
CA LEU A 15 -8.46 5.04 -6.29
C LEU A 15 -7.58 5.34 -7.50
N ILE A 16 -6.44 4.71 -7.55
CA ILE A 16 -5.52 4.91 -8.67
C ILE A 16 -6.13 4.40 -9.98
N LYS A 17 -6.89 3.32 -9.92
CA LYS A 17 -7.56 2.81 -11.11
C LYS A 17 -8.60 3.77 -11.64
N GLN A 18 -9.11 4.65 -10.80
CA GLN A 18 -10.08 5.65 -11.19
C GLN A 18 -9.38 6.98 -11.48
N ASP A 19 -8.27 6.90 -12.17
CA ASP A 19 -7.44 8.08 -12.40
C ASP A 19 -8.16 9.17 -13.18
N HIS A 20 -9.17 8.82 -13.95
CA HIS A 20 -9.94 9.81 -14.69
C HIS A 20 -10.71 10.75 -13.77
N LEU A 21 -10.86 10.40 -12.50
CA LEU A 21 -11.58 11.25 -11.53
C LEU A 21 -10.65 12.16 -10.76
N TYR A 22 -9.34 12.02 -10.95
CA TYR A 22 -8.37 12.79 -10.19
C TYR A 22 -7.34 13.44 -11.09
N THR A 23 -6.67 14.45 -10.54
CA THR A 23 -5.62 15.12 -11.29
C THR A 23 -4.35 14.26 -11.26
N ASP A 24 -3.43 14.58 -12.17
CA ASP A 24 -2.16 13.86 -12.23
C ASP A 24 -1.39 13.97 -10.93
N ASP A 25 -1.41 15.17 -10.33
CA ASP A 25 -0.72 15.37 -9.06
C ASP A 25 -1.28 14.47 -7.97
N LYS A 26 -2.61 14.36 -7.93
CA LYS A 26 -3.26 13.54 -6.93
C LYS A 26 -2.91 12.07 -7.13
N ILE A 27 -2.94 11.62 -8.37
CA ILE A 27 -2.61 10.24 -8.69
C ILE A 27 -1.15 9.95 -8.31
N ARG A 28 -0.26 10.89 -8.58
CA ARG A 28 1.15 10.71 -8.24
C ARG A 28 1.34 10.57 -6.73
N GLU A 29 0.65 11.40 -5.96
CA GLU A 29 0.74 11.31 -4.50
C GLU A 29 0.23 9.97 -4.01
N MET A 30 -0.88 9.51 -4.57
CA MET A 30 -1.43 8.23 -4.16
C MET A 30 -0.49 7.08 -4.48
N LYS A 31 0.18 7.15 -5.62
CA LYS A 31 1.13 6.12 -6.00
C LYS A 31 2.33 6.11 -5.04
N VAL A 32 2.79 7.28 -4.65
CA VAL A 32 3.90 7.36 -3.70
C VAL A 32 3.49 6.77 -2.35
N GLN A 33 2.31 7.13 -1.87
CA GLN A 33 1.83 6.58 -0.62
C GLN A 33 1.66 5.07 -0.68
N LEU A 34 1.15 4.59 -1.80
CA LEU A 34 0.97 3.17 -1.98
C LEU A 34 2.32 2.44 -1.93
N ARG A 35 3.31 3.00 -2.58
CA ARG A 35 4.63 2.40 -2.58
C ARG A 35 5.21 2.37 -1.16
N GLU A 36 5.08 3.46 -0.43
CA GLU A 36 5.60 3.53 0.93
C GLU A 36 4.91 2.53 1.84
N LEU A 37 3.61 2.40 1.70
CA LEU A 37 2.88 1.43 2.50
C LEU A 37 3.32 0.01 2.20
N LYS A 38 3.53 -0.30 0.93
CA LYS A 38 3.99 -1.62 0.55
C LYS A 38 5.38 -1.90 1.10
N GLU A 39 6.24 -0.92 1.09
CA GLU A 39 7.58 -1.09 1.61
C GLU A 39 7.57 -1.31 3.12
N GLN A 40 6.75 -0.55 3.82
CA GLN A 40 6.61 -0.73 5.26
C GLN A 40 6.06 -2.10 5.59
N LEU A 41 5.06 -2.51 4.86
CA LEU A 41 4.46 -3.81 5.07
C LEU A 41 5.47 -4.93 4.82
N ALA A 42 6.25 -4.78 3.78
CA ALA A 42 7.27 -5.77 3.45
C ALA A 42 8.31 -5.89 4.56
N GLU A 43 8.69 -4.76 5.14
CA GLU A 43 9.64 -4.78 6.24
C GLU A 43 9.06 -5.47 7.46
N ILE A 44 7.82 -5.18 7.78
CA ILE A 44 7.16 -5.80 8.91
C ILE A 44 7.09 -7.31 8.70
N GLU A 45 6.68 -7.72 7.52
CA GLU A 45 6.57 -9.14 7.21
C GLU A 45 7.93 -9.82 7.25
N LYS A 46 8.96 -9.12 6.83
CA LYS A 46 10.29 -9.65 6.86
C LYS A 46 10.73 -9.94 8.28
N LYS A 47 10.43 -9.02 9.20
CA LYS A 47 10.81 -9.21 10.58
C LYS A 47 10.05 -10.33 11.26
N THR A 48 8.81 -10.51 10.88
CA THR A 48 7.96 -11.50 11.52
C THR A 48 7.89 -12.81 10.77
N SER A 49 8.41 -12.85 9.58
CA SER A 49 8.25 -14.03 8.73
C SER A 49 8.90 -15.27 9.32
N LYS A 50 9.96 -15.10 10.10
CA LYS A 50 10.53 -16.23 10.72
C LYS A 50 9.59 -16.91 11.64
N GLY A 51 8.78 -16.16 12.32
CA GLY A 51 7.80 -16.72 13.19
C GLY A 51 6.74 -17.46 12.49
N PHE A 52 6.46 -17.12 11.26
CA PHE A 52 5.40 -17.75 10.64
C PHE A 52 5.79 -18.56 9.48
N GLY A 53 6.82 -18.28 9.04
CA GLY A 53 7.24 -19.03 8.00
C GLY A 53 7.42 -20.44 8.37
N GLU A 54 7.08 -20.26 8.74
CA GLU A 54 7.02 -21.16 8.70
C GLU A 54 6.99 -21.61 8.73
#